data_13b1b49150803c31ed7f0b1e1ba5de2f
#
_entry.id   13b1b49150803c31ed7f0b1e1ba5de2f
#
_cell.length_a   1.000
_cell.length_b   1.000
_cell.length_c   1.000
_cell.angle_alpha   90.00
_cell.angle_beta   90.00
_cell.angle_gamma   90.00
#
_symmetry.space_group_name_H-M   'P 1'
#
loop_
_entity.id
_entity.type
_entity.pdbx_description
1 polymer ?
#
loop_
_entity_poly.entity_id
_entity_poly.type
_entity_poly.pdbx_seq_one_letter_code
_entity_poly.pdbx_strand_id
1 'polypeptide(L)'
;MSDDFMLDTDDLERRMDGAQTALRAEFASLRTGRGSASMVDPIMVDAYGALTPLNQVATVNVPEPRMVTVNVWDKGLVGKVEKAIRESGLGINPQLNGTIIMLPIPELNEERRRELTKVAGQYAEQAKVAVRNIRRDGMDQVKKAKADGLSEDDQKFWETAVQELTDKAIAAIDMSLETKQQEIMQV
;
A
#
# COMPACT_ATOMS: atom_id res chain seq x y z
N MET A 1 -19.38 10.00 40.56
CA MET A 1 -18.47 10.94 39.92
C MET A 1 -17.80 10.26 38.73
N SER A 2 -18.51 10.12 37.63
CA SER A 2 -17.99 9.56 36.37
C SER A 2 -18.40 10.38 35.17
N ASP A 3 -18.72 11.65 35.37
CA ASP A 3 -19.15 12.56 34.30
C ASP A 3 -18.02 13.04 33.38
N ASP A 4 -16.78 12.56 33.59
CA ASP A 4 -15.61 13.02 32.87
C ASP A 4 -14.94 11.93 31.99
N PHE A 5 -15.54 10.75 31.78
CA PHE A 5 -14.99 9.76 30.90
C PHE A 5 -15.24 10.16 29.44
N MET A 6 -14.18 10.44 28.72
CA MET A 6 -14.20 10.64 27.26
C MET A 6 -13.28 9.62 26.59
N LEU A 7 -13.85 8.77 25.77
CA LEU A 7 -13.06 7.89 24.94
C LEU A 7 -12.42 8.70 23.80
N ASP A 8 -11.13 8.53 23.61
CA ASP A 8 -10.43 9.15 22.49
C ASP A 8 -10.72 8.38 21.20
N THR A 9 -11.87 8.69 20.61
CA THR A 9 -12.31 8.09 19.33
C THR A 9 -11.45 8.54 18.17
N ASP A 10 -10.85 9.72 18.24
CA ASP A 10 -9.95 10.23 17.20
C ASP A 10 -8.66 9.42 17.15
N ASP A 11 -8.12 9.01 18.29
CA ASP A 11 -6.96 8.11 18.36
C ASP A 11 -7.28 6.74 17.76
N LEU A 12 -8.44 6.16 18.09
CA LEU A 12 -8.87 4.88 17.52
C LEU A 12 -9.04 4.97 16.01
N GLU A 13 -9.69 6.02 15.52
CA GLU A 13 -9.87 6.24 14.07
C GLU A 13 -8.53 6.40 13.37
N ARG A 14 -7.64 7.20 13.89
CA ARG A 14 -6.29 7.40 13.36
C ARG A 14 -5.51 6.09 13.29
N ARG A 15 -5.60 5.24 14.30
CA ARG A 15 -4.93 3.92 14.32
C ARG A 15 -5.54 2.98 13.28
N MET A 16 -6.85 2.98 13.11
CA MET A 16 -7.55 2.20 12.08
C MET A 16 -7.19 2.70 10.67
N ASP A 17 -7.08 4.00 10.46
CA ASP A 17 -6.60 4.60 9.22
C ASP A 17 -5.13 4.21 8.93
N GLY A 18 -4.32 4.10 9.98
CA GLY A 18 -2.95 3.59 9.88
C GLY A 18 -2.90 2.16 9.33
N ALA A 19 -3.80 1.29 9.77
CA ALA A 19 -3.91 -0.08 9.24
C ALA A 19 -4.30 -0.09 7.75
N GLN A 20 -5.19 0.80 7.34
CA GLN A 20 -5.58 0.96 5.93
C GLN A 20 -4.42 1.51 5.09
N THR A 21 -3.66 2.46 5.61
CA THR A 21 -2.48 3.02 4.93
C THR A 21 -1.40 1.97 4.74
N ALA A 22 -1.14 1.14 5.75
CA ALA A 22 -0.22 0.02 5.65
C ALA A 22 -0.67 -0.99 4.58
N LEU A 23 -1.97 -1.30 4.51
CA LEU A 23 -2.54 -2.17 3.49
C LEU A 23 -2.34 -1.60 2.07
N ARG A 24 -2.56 -0.30 1.89
CA ARG A 24 -2.32 0.35 0.58
C ARG A 24 -0.87 0.23 0.15
N ALA A 25 0.07 0.38 1.07
CA ALA A 25 1.49 0.20 0.79
C ALA A 25 1.82 -1.25 0.38
N GLU A 26 1.25 -2.24 1.07
CA GLU A 26 1.40 -3.65 0.71
C GLU A 26 0.78 -3.96 -0.65
N PHE A 27 -0.40 -3.43 -0.96
CA PHE A 27 -1.03 -3.58 -2.27
C PHE A 27 -0.21 -2.94 -3.39
N ALA A 28 0.39 -1.79 -3.15
CA ALA A 28 1.25 -1.13 -4.12
C ALA A 28 2.50 -1.96 -4.45
N SER A 29 2.96 -2.80 -3.53
CA SER A 29 4.08 -3.70 -3.75
C SER A 29 3.74 -4.91 -4.62
N LEU A 30 2.47 -5.25 -4.80
CA LEU A 30 2.03 -6.36 -5.62
C LEU A 30 2.10 -5.99 -7.11
N ARG A 31 2.79 -6.83 -7.88
CA ARG A 31 2.90 -6.66 -9.34
C ARG A 31 1.61 -7.11 -10.01
N THR A 32 0.90 -6.18 -10.63
CA THR A 32 -0.40 -6.44 -11.28
C THR A 32 -0.30 -6.70 -12.78
N GLY A 33 0.93 -6.80 -13.32
CA GLY A 33 1.16 -6.89 -14.77
C GLY A 33 1.01 -5.56 -15.51
N ARG A 34 0.79 -4.46 -14.77
CA ARG A 34 0.76 -3.10 -15.32
C ARG A 34 1.98 -2.32 -14.89
N GLY A 35 2.54 -1.53 -15.80
CA GLY A 35 3.61 -0.60 -15.51
C GLY A 35 3.11 0.59 -14.69
N SER A 36 3.97 1.08 -13.81
CA SER A 36 3.73 2.29 -13.04
C SER A 36 5.06 3.03 -12.90
N ALA A 37 5.03 4.35 -12.92
CA ALA A 37 6.23 5.17 -12.70
C ALA A 37 6.89 4.87 -11.35
N SER A 38 6.10 4.53 -10.34
CA SER A 38 6.60 4.19 -9.00
C SER A 38 7.38 2.88 -8.92
N MET A 39 7.31 2.02 -9.93
CA MET A 39 8.08 0.76 -9.96
C MET A 39 9.58 0.97 -9.88
N VAL A 40 10.07 2.09 -10.38
CA VAL A 40 11.50 2.43 -10.44
C VAL A 40 11.92 3.40 -9.34
N ASP A 41 11.00 3.89 -8.50
CA ASP A 41 11.31 4.83 -7.42
C ASP A 41 12.36 4.31 -6.42
N PRO A 42 12.37 3.02 -6.02
CA PRO A 42 13.39 2.51 -5.09
C PRO A 42 14.76 2.31 -5.74
N ILE A 43 14.89 2.47 -7.05
CA ILE A 43 16.15 2.21 -7.75
C ILE A 43 17.10 3.38 -7.54
N MET A 44 18.32 3.06 -7.07
CA MET A 44 19.40 4.00 -6.90
C MET A 44 20.42 3.83 -8.00
N VAL A 45 20.84 4.93 -8.59
CA VAL A 45 21.82 4.98 -9.70
C VAL A 45 23.11 5.62 -9.20
N ASP A 46 24.25 5.03 -9.56
CA ASP A 46 25.55 5.64 -9.35
C ASP A 46 25.77 6.76 -10.39
N ALA A 47 25.44 7.99 -9.98
CA ALA A 47 25.63 9.20 -10.77
C ALA A 47 26.97 9.85 -10.37
N TYR A 48 28.04 9.54 -11.12
CA TYR A 48 29.38 10.08 -10.90
C TYR A 48 29.90 9.89 -9.47
N GLY A 49 29.70 8.70 -8.90
CA GLY A 49 30.15 8.34 -7.57
C GLY A 49 29.15 8.64 -6.44
N ALA A 50 28.01 9.27 -6.75
CA ALA A 50 26.94 9.54 -5.78
C ALA A 50 25.72 8.66 -6.10
N LEU A 51 25.24 7.90 -5.10
CA LEU A 51 23.97 7.17 -5.24
C LEU A 51 22.82 8.16 -5.27
N THR A 52 22.12 8.21 -6.41
CA THR A 52 21.04 9.14 -6.68
C THR A 52 19.78 8.39 -7.06
N PRO A 53 18.58 8.76 -6.56
CA PRO A 53 17.34 8.16 -7.00
C PRO A 53 17.16 8.29 -8.51
N LEU A 54 16.66 7.24 -9.15
CA LEU A 54 16.49 7.21 -10.60
C LEU A 54 15.63 8.37 -11.11
N ASN A 55 14.58 8.75 -10.37
CA ASN A 55 13.70 9.85 -10.74
C ASN A 55 14.39 11.23 -10.74
N GLN A 56 15.57 11.35 -10.16
CA GLN A 56 16.39 12.59 -10.18
C GLN A 56 17.37 12.66 -11.33
N VAL A 57 17.53 11.60 -12.11
CA VAL A 57 18.44 11.54 -13.28
C VAL A 57 17.70 11.23 -14.57
N ALA A 58 16.42 10.93 -14.49
CA ALA A 58 15.60 10.55 -15.63
C ALA A 58 14.12 10.92 -15.43
N THR A 59 13.41 11.04 -16.55
CA THR A 59 11.95 11.17 -16.55
C THR A 59 11.33 9.81 -16.84
N VAL A 60 10.39 9.38 -15.99
CA VAL A 60 9.71 8.09 -16.12
C VAL A 60 8.29 8.32 -16.63
N ASN A 61 7.94 7.63 -17.72
CA ASN A 61 6.62 7.68 -18.33
C ASN A 61 6.06 6.27 -18.52
N VAL A 62 4.73 6.16 -18.59
CA VAL A 62 4.01 4.92 -18.87
C VAL A 62 3.15 5.16 -20.12
N PRO A 63 3.72 5.07 -21.34
CA PRO A 63 2.96 5.34 -22.57
C PRO A 63 1.91 4.27 -22.85
N GLU A 64 2.12 3.06 -22.36
CA GLU A 64 1.19 1.94 -22.49
C GLU A 64 1.12 1.17 -21.17
N PRO A 65 0.01 0.45 -20.89
CA PRO A 65 -0.16 -0.25 -19.61
C PRO A 65 0.94 -1.26 -19.27
N ARG A 66 1.64 -1.79 -20.26
CA ARG A 66 2.72 -2.77 -20.11
C ARG A 66 4.08 -2.26 -20.60
N MET A 67 4.24 -0.97 -20.70
CA MET A 67 5.49 -0.35 -21.12
C MET A 67 5.81 0.82 -20.22
N VAL A 68 6.95 0.77 -19.56
CA VAL A 68 7.53 1.91 -18.82
C VAL A 68 8.73 2.40 -19.61
N THR A 69 8.84 3.71 -19.81
CA THR A 69 9.99 4.34 -20.46
C THR A 69 10.72 5.22 -19.47
N VAL A 70 12.04 5.11 -19.47
CA VAL A 70 12.93 5.93 -18.66
C VAL A 70 13.79 6.76 -19.61
N ASN A 71 13.52 8.05 -19.66
CA ASN A 71 14.30 8.98 -20.49
C ASN A 71 15.41 9.59 -19.63
N VAL A 72 16.64 9.14 -19.84
CA VAL A 72 17.81 9.60 -19.09
C VAL A 72 18.28 10.94 -19.66
N TRP A 73 18.43 11.94 -18.79
CA TRP A 73 18.79 13.31 -19.20
C TRP A 73 20.25 13.44 -19.63
N ASP A 74 21.14 12.68 -18.98
CA ASP A 74 22.58 12.68 -19.28
C ASP A 74 22.94 11.38 -20.02
N LYS A 75 23.43 11.54 -21.25
CA LYS A 75 23.89 10.41 -22.08
C LYS A 75 24.97 9.57 -21.41
N GLY A 76 25.81 10.18 -20.57
CA GLY A 76 26.86 9.51 -19.83
C GLY A 76 26.33 8.58 -18.71
N LEU A 77 25.08 8.72 -18.31
CA LEU A 77 24.45 7.93 -17.25
C LEU A 77 23.56 6.80 -17.77
N VAL A 78 23.27 6.73 -19.07
CA VAL A 78 22.36 5.74 -19.67
C VAL A 78 22.76 4.30 -19.31
N GLY A 79 24.05 3.97 -19.45
CA GLY A 79 24.56 2.64 -19.14
C GLY A 79 24.44 2.30 -17.65
N LYS A 80 24.64 3.28 -16.76
CA LYS A 80 24.53 3.10 -15.31
C LYS A 80 23.08 2.96 -14.86
N VAL A 81 22.16 3.71 -15.46
CA VAL A 81 20.73 3.59 -15.21
C VAL A 81 20.24 2.21 -15.66
N GLU A 82 20.60 1.79 -16.86
CA GLU A 82 20.26 0.47 -17.40
C GLU A 82 20.76 -0.66 -16.49
N LYS A 83 22.00 -0.58 -16.05
CA LYS A 83 22.61 -1.55 -15.13
C LYS A 83 21.85 -1.58 -13.78
N ALA A 84 21.54 -0.42 -13.23
CA ALA A 84 20.79 -0.32 -11.96
C ALA A 84 19.40 -0.96 -12.06
N ILE A 85 18.72 -0.78 -13.19
CA ILE A 85 17.41 -1.40 -13.44
C ILE A 85 17.56 -2.92 -13.57
N ARG A 86 18.55 -3.40 -14.27
CA ARG A 86 18.81 -4.83 -14.46
C ARG A 86 19.10 -5.53 -13.13
N GLU A 87 19.88 -4.88 -12.26
CA GLU A 87 20.28 -5.42 -10.95
C GLU A 87 19.22 -5.19 -9.85
N SER A 88 18.16 -4.45 -10.12
CA SER A 88 17.13 -4.09 -9.12
C SER A 88 16.23 -5.24 -8.68
N GLY A 89 16.29 -6.38 -9.34
CA GLY A 89 15.41 -7.52 -9.04
C GLY A 89 13.98 -7.37 -9.56
N LEU A 90 13.68 -6.37 -10.41
CA LEU A 90 12.37 -6.23 -11.03
C LEU A 90 12.03 -7.35 -12.02
N GLY A 91 13.04 -8.10 -12.48
CA GLY A 91 12.83 -9.18 -13.46
C GLY A 91 12.41 -8.68 -14.84
N ILE A 92 12.69 -7.42 -15.14
CA ILE A 92 12.40 -6.79 -16.43
C ILE A 92 13.69 -6.70 -17.23
N ASN A 93 13.62 -6.96 -18.52
CA ASN A 93 14.76 -6.86 -19.44
C ASN A 93 14.75 -5.48 -20.10
N PRO A 94 15.58 -4.53 -19.66
CA PRO A 94 15.61 -3.19 -20.24
C PRO A 94 16.14 -3.21 -21.67
N GLN A 95 15.49 -2.43 -22.53
CA GLN A 95 15.89 -2.25 -23.93
C GLN A 95 16.32 -0.81 -24.17
N LEU A 96 17.54 -0.62 -24.64
CA LEU A 96 18.09 0.70 -24.91
C LEU A 96 17.70 1.20 -26.32
N ASN A 97 17.23 2.45 -26.35
CA ASN A 97 17.00 3.18 -27.59
C ASN A 97 17.52 4.62 -27.41
N GLY A 98 18.79 4.86 -27.72
CA GLY A 98 19.43 6.14 -27.46
C GLY A 98 19.52 6.47 -25.99
N THR A 99 18.86 7.53 -25.56
CA THR A 99 18.76 7.95 -24.15
C THR A 99 17.51 7.41 -23.45
N ILE A 100 16.66 6.68 -24.18
CA ILE A 100 15.42 6.12 -23.68
C ILE A 100 15.63 4.64 -23.36
N ILE A 101 15.30 4.24 -22.16
CA ILE A 101 15.31 2.84 -21.73
C ILE A 101 13.86 2.37 -21.70
N MET A 102 13.54 1.38 -22.52
CA MET A 102 12.22 0.76 -22.55
C MET A 102 12.18 -0.44 -21.60
N LEU A 103 11.17 -0.46 -20.74
CA LEU A 103 10.93 -1.52 -19.78
C LEU A 103 9.63 -2.24 -20.14
N PRO A 104 9.67 -3.31 -20.96
CA PRO A 104 8.48 -4.10 -21.26
C PRO A 104 8.07 -4.88 -19.99
N ILE A 105 6.83 -4.74 -19.59
CA ILE A 105 6.28 -5.44 -18.42
C ILE A 105 5.71 -6.78 -18.89
N PRO A 106 6.22 -7.92 -18.39
CA PRO A 106 5.70 -9.23 -18.76
C PRO A 106 4.24 -9.40 -18.34
N GLU A 107 3.44 -10.06 -19.17
CA GLU A 107 2.10 -10.48 -18.79
C GLU A 107 2.14 -11.45 -17.63
N LEU A 108 1.21 -11.27 -16.70
CA LEU A 108 0.93 -12.27 -15.68
C LEU A 108 0.14 -13.41 -16.34
N ASN A 109 0.55 -14.67 -16.12
CA ASN A 109 -0.29 -15.81 -16.45
C ASN A 109 -1.43 -15.95 -15.43
N GLU A 110 -2.45 -16.76 -15.77
CA GLU A 110 -3.62 -16.95 -14.94
C GLU A 110 -3.28 -17.53 -13.55
N GLU A 111 -2.34 -18.46 -13.49
CA GLU A 111 -1.87 -19.05 -12.23
C GLU A 111 -1.25 -17.99 -11.31
N ARG A 112 -0.39 -17.13 -11.86
CA ARG A 112 0.23 -16.03 -11.11
C ARG A 112 -0.79 -15.00 -10.63
N ARG A 113 -1.81 -14.70 -11.44
CA ARG A 113 -2.91 -13.82 -11.03
C ARG A 113 -3.69 -14.39 -9.86
N ARG A 114 -3.98 -15.69 -9.88
CA ARG A 114 -4.64 -16.37 -8.76
C ARG A 114 -3.81 -16.33 -7.48
N GLU A 115 -2.52 -16.55 -7.58
CA GLU A 115 -1.60 -16.44 -6.44
C GLU A 115 -1.59 -15.03 -5.86
N LEU A 116 -1.50 -14.00 -6.70
CA LEU A 116 -1.51 -12.60 -6.28
C LEU A 116 -2.84 -12.20 -5.63
N THR A 117 -3.96 -12.69 -6.16
CA THR A 117 -5.27 -12.48 -5.56
C THR A 117 -5.35 -13.07 -4.15
N LYS A 118 -4.77 -14.25 -3.94
CA LYS A 118 -4.65 -14.88 -2.63
C LYS A 118 -3.80 -14.04 -1.67
N VAL A 119 -2.65 -13.58 -2.12
CA VAL A 119 -1.75 -12.74 -1.32
C VAL A 119 -2.43 -11.43 -0.94
N ALA A 120 -3.15 -10.79 -1.86
CA ALA A 120 -3.95 -9.61 -1.56
C ALA A 120 -5.00 -9.88 -0.47
N GLY A 121 -5.69 -11.03 -0.54
CA GLY A 121 -6.63 -11.47 0.49
C GLY A 121 -5.98 -11.64 1.86
N GLN A 122 -4.76 -12.18 1.91
CA GLN A 122 -4.00 -12.33 3.15
C GLN A 122 -3.62 -10.98 3.76
N TYR A 123 -3.16 -10.04 2.95
CA TYR A 123 -2.86 -8.68 3.41
C TYR A 123 -4.08 -7.97 3.96
N ALA A 124 -5.22 -8.08 3.28
CA ALA A 124 -6.48 -7.52 3.76
C ALA A 124 -6.92 -8.14 5.10
N GLU A 125 -6.77 -9.44 5.27
CA GLU A 125 -7.09 -10.10 6.54
C GLU A 125 -6.18 -9.63 7.68
N GLN A 126 -4.90 -9.44 7.43
CA GLN A 126 -3.98 -8.88 8.42
C GLN A 126 -4.38 -7.46 8.83
N ALA A 127 -4.80 -6.63 7.87
CA ALA A 127 -5.32 -5.29 8.16
C ALA A 127 -6.60 -5.33 9.01
N LYS A 128 -7.51 -6.26 8.72
CA LYS A 128 -8.73 -6.47 9.54
C LYS A 128 -8.39 -6.92 10.95
N VAL A 129 -7.41 -7.79 11.12
CA VAL A 129 -6.93 -8.20 12.45
C VAL A 129 -6.40 -7.00 13.22
N ALA A 130 -5.62 -6.13 12.59
CA ALA A 130 -5.16 -4.90 13.21
C ALA A 130 -6.32 -3.99 13.65
N VAL A 131 -7.33 -3.82 12.81
CA VAL A 131 -8.54 -3.06 13.14
C VAL A 131 -9.30 -3.68 14.31
N ARG A 132 -9.47 -5.00 14.33
CA ARG A 132 -10.13 -5.71 15.44
C ARG A 132 -9.36 -5.57 16.76
N ASN A 133 -8.04 -5.54 16.73
CA ASN A 133 -7.23 -5.28 17.92
C ASN A 133 -7.43 -3.87 18.45
N ILE A 134 -7.50 -2.88 17.58
CA ILE A 134 -7.79 -1.49 17.94
C ILE A 134 -9.21 -1.39 18.54
N ARG A 135 -10.19 -2.06 17.94
CA ARG A 135 -11.54 -2.17 18.49
C ARG A 135 -11.53 -2.75 19.91
N ARG A 136 -10.79 -3.81 20.11
CA ARG A 136 -10.65 -4.45 21.43
C ARG A 136 -10.11 -3.46 22.46
N ASP A 137 -9.07 -2.71 22.11
CA ASP A 137 -8.51 -1.68 22.98
C ASP A 137 -9.55 -0.63 23.37
N GLY A 138 -10.35 -0.16 22.42
CA GLY A 138 -11.44 0.77 22.67
C GLY A 138 -12.52 0.20 23.58
N MET A 139 -12.94 -1.04 23.32
CA MET A 139 -13.94 -1.72 24.17
C MET A 139 -13.42 -1.98 25.59
N ASP A 140 -12.15 -2.31 25.75
CA ASP A 140 -11.52 -2.53 27.04
C ASP A 140 -11.45 -1.22 27.86
N GLN A 141 -11.19 -0.08 27.23
CA GLN A 141 -11.23 1.24 27.87
C GLN A 141 -12.65 1.56 28.38
N VAL A 142 -13.68 1.29 27.58
CA VAL A 142 -15.08 1.49 27.97
C VAL A 142 -15.46 0.56 29.14
N LYS A 143 -15.04 -0.71 29.06
CA LYS A 143 -15.27 -1.69 30.13
C LYS A 143 -14.63 -1.28 31.45
N LYS A 144 -13.41 -0.75 31.38
CA LYS A 144 -12.72 -0.23 32.56
C LYS A 144 -13.44 0.97 33.14
N ALA A 145 -13.90 1.90 32.32
CA ALA A 145 -14.68 3.05 32.75
C ALA A 145 -16.00 2.60 33.40
N LYS A 146 -16.64 1.55 32.88
CA LYS A 146 -17.85 0.96 33.48
C LYS A 146 -17.58 0.43 34.89
N ALA A 147 -16.47 -0.25 35.11
CA ALA A 147 -16.05 -0.71 36.42
C ALA A 147 -15.79 0.45 37.39
N ASP A 148 -15.36 1.59 36.88
CA ASP A 148 -15.11 2.83 37.63
C ASP A 148 -16.38 3.70 37.82
N GLY A 149 -17.54 3.24 37.34
CA GLY A 149 -18.85 3.87 37.61
C GLY A 149 -19.53 4.55 36.42
N LEU A 150 -19.06 4.33 35.20
CA LEU A 150 -19.74 4.83 34.00
C LEU A 150 -21.17 4.27 33.91
N SER A 151 -22.13 5.09 33.47
CA SER A 151 -23.52 4.67 33.31
C SER A 151 -23.68 3.61 32.22
N GLU A 152 -24.75 2.82 32.24
CA GLU A 152 -25.05 1.85 31.18
C GLU A 152 -25.34 2.53 29.85
N ASP A 153 -25.99 3.69 29.87
CA ASP A 153 -26.30 4.45 28.66
C ASP A 153 -25.02 5.02 28.00
N ASP A 154 -24.11 5.55 28.80
CA ASP A 154 -22.82 6.05 28.31
C ASP A 154 -21.92 4.90 27.82
N GLN A 155 -21.92 3.77 28.53
CA GLN A 155 -21.24 2.56 28.06
C GLN A 155 -21.73 2.17 26.66
N LYS A 156 -23.02 2.08 26.46
CA LYS A 156 -23.63 1.73 25.19
C LYS A 156 -23.30 2.73 24.08
N PHE A 157 -23.31 4.01 24.44
CA PHE A 157 -22.93 5.09 23.51
C PHE A 157 -21.50 4.89 22.97
N TRP A 158 -20.54 4.69 23.87
CA TRP A 158 -19.15 4.52 23.48
C TRP A 158 -18.87 3.19 22.76
N GLU A 159 -19.50 2.10 23.19
CA GLU A 159 -19.40 0.81 22.49
C GLU A 159 -19.94 0.91 21.07
N THR A 160 -21.03 1.61 20.87
CA THR A 160 -21.60 1.87 19.53
C THR A 160 -20.65 2.71 18.69
N ALA A 161 -20.07 3.76 19.25
CA ALA A 161 -19.10 4.59 18.56
C ALA A 161 -17.87 3.78 18.09
N VAL A 162 -17.33 2.93 18.95
CA VAL A 162 -16.20 2.04 18.60
C VAL A 162 -16.59 1.04 17.49
N GLN A 163 -17.80 0.49 17.58
CA GLN A 163 -18.29 -0.45 16.58
C GLN A 163 -18.49 0.21 15.21
N GLU A 164 -19.02 1.42 15.17
CA GLU A 164 -19.19 2.19 13.93
C GLU A 164 -17.86 2.50 13.25
N LEU A 165 -16.83 2.91 14.01
CA LEU A 165 -15.48 3.10 13.49
C LEU A 165 -14.90 1.80 12.92
N THR A 166 -15.12 0.69 13.61
CA THR A 166 -14.65 -0.63 13.18
C THR A 166 -15.33 -1.05 11.87
N ASP A 167 -16.65 -0.93 11.80
CA ASP A 167 -17.43 -1.30 10.61
C ASP A 167 -17.02 -0.47 9.40
N LYS A 168 -16.82 0.83 9.58
CA LYS A 168 -16.33 1.73 8.55
C LYS A 168 -14.94 1.33 8.04
N ALA A 169 -14.03 1.02 8.95
CA ALA A 169 -12.66 0.61 8.60
C ALA A 169 -12.65 -0.72 7.86
N ILE A 170 -13.41 -1.71 8.31
CA ILE A 170 -13.51 -3.03 7.66
C ILE A 170 -14.14 -2.92 6.27
N ALA A 171 -15.20 -2.13 6.13
CA ALA A 171 -15.81 -1.88 4.82
C ALA A 171 -14.83 -1.23 3.84
N ALA A 172 -14.02 -0.28 4.29
CA ALA A 172 -12.98 0.34 3.48
C ALA A 172 -11.89 -0.66 3.06
N ILE A 173 -11.49 -1.57 3.95
CA ILE A 173 -10.53 -2.65 3.65
C ILE A 173 -11.11 -3.61 2.60
N ASP A 174 -12.36 -4.02 2.76
CA ASP A 174 -13.04 -4.92 1.82
C ASP A 174 -13.15 -4.29 0.42
N MET A 175 -13.48 -3.01 0.36
CA MET A 175 -13.55 -2.26 -0.91
C MET A 175 -12.18 -2.15 -1.58
N SER A 176 -11.13 -1.87 -0.80
CA SER A 176 -9.75 -1.83 -1.30
C SER A 176 -9.29 -3.18 -1.83
N LEU A 177 -9.65 -4.27 -1.15
CA LEU A 177 -9.34 -5.63 -1.59
C LEU A 177 -10.05 -5.96 -2.91
N GLU A 178 -11.33 -5.68 -3.01
CA GLU A 178 -12.11 -5.93 -4.22
C GLU A 178 -11.52 -5.19 -5.42
N THR A 179 -11.21 -3.90 -5.24
CA THR A 179 -10.57 -3.08 -6.29
C THR A 179 -9.24 -3.68 -6.71
N LYS A 180 -8.41 -4.10 -5.75
CA LYS A 180 -7.10 -4.71 -6.04
C LYS A 180 -7.22 -6.05 -6.76
N GLN A 181 -8.15 -6.89 -6.35
CA GLN A 181 -8.41 -8.17 -7.01
C GLN A 181 -8.89 -7.98 -8.45
N GLN A 182 -9.72 -6.99 -8.69
CA GLN A 182 -10.15 -6.64 -10.05
C GLN A 182 -8.97 -6.17 -10.91
N GLU A 183 -8.10 -5.31 -10.36
CA GLU A 183 -6.87 -4.87 -11.05
C GLU A 183 -5.96 -6.04 -11.41
N ILE A 184 -5.75 -6.99 -10.51
CA ILE A 184 -4.92 -8.17 -10.73
C ILE A 184 -5.51 -9.05 -11.84
N MET A 185 -6.82 -9.18 -11.91
CA MET A 185 -7.52 -10.05 -12.86
C MET A 185 -7.77 -9.40 -14.22
N GLN A 186 -7.58 -8.08 -14.35
CA GLN A 186 -7.70 -7.41 -15.65
C GLN A 186 -6.59 -7.84 -16.63
N VAL A 187 -6.98 -8.17 -17.84
CA VAL A 187 -6.09 -8.54 -18.95
C VAL A 187 -5.66 -7.31 -19.73
#